data_70dccac1e48d4493afa5db58dff66bee
#
_entry.id   70dccac1e48d4493afa5db58dff66bee
#
_cell.length_a   1.000
_cell.length_b   1.000
_cell.length_c   1.000
_cell.angle_alpha   90.00
_cell.angle_beta   90.00
_cell.angle_gamma   90.00
#
_symmetry.space_group_name_H-M   'P 1'
#
loop_
_entity.id
_entity.type
_entity.pdbx_description
1 polymer ?
#
loop_
_entity_poly.entity_id
_entity_poly.type
_entity_poly.pdbx_seq_one_letter_code
_entity_poly.pdbx_strand_id
1 'polypeptide(L)'
;MWFTFSTIFIGAIAISYVDDMNIGDALWWSFLTTTTVGYGDIAPSSIGGRIVAVCLMLIGIGFLSTLTGNISSYFIFQGHLKKETYEETIIHDIQHKLDHFDEVTADDILSMNAILLALKN
;
A
#
# COMPACT_ATOMS: atom_id res chain seq x y z
N MET A 1 -11.35 6.14 2.83
CA MET A 1 -12.25 5.94 1.68
C MET A 1 -13.32 7.04 1.57
N TRP A 2 -14.08 7.35 2.63
CA TRP A 2 -15.09 8.44 2.58
C TRP A 2 -14.52 9.81 2.16
N PHE A 3 -13.34 10.15 2.63
CA PHE A 3 -12.66 11.41 2.31
C PHE A 3 -12.42 11.57 0.79
N THR A 4 -12.03 10.51 0.09
CA THR A 4 -11.75 10.56 -1.36
C THR A 4 -13.02 10.76 -2.17
N PHE A 5 -14.09 10.03 -1.82
CA PHE A 5 -15.39 10.22 -2.48
C PHE A 5 -15.90 11.64 -2.27
N SER A 6 -15.81 12.16 -1.03
CA SER A 6 -16.19 13.55 -0.75
C SER A 6 -15.37 14.55 -1.59
N THR A 7 -14.06 14.32 -1.75
CA THR A 7 -13.19 15.20 -2.55
C THR A 7 -13.56 15.19 -4.02
N ILE A 8 -13.88 14.04 -4.61
CA ILE A 8 -14.32 13.93 -6.01
C ILE A 8 -15.64 14.71 -6.20
N PHE A 9 -16.60 14.54 -5.29
CA PHE A 9 -17.87 15.25 -5.36
C PHE A 9 -17.70 16.77 -5.20
N ILE A 10 -16.89 17.22 -4.24
CA ILE A 10 -16.61 18.64 -4.03
C ILE A 10 -15.91 19.23 -5.27
N GLY A 11 -14.92 18.51 -5.82
CA GLY A 11 -14.23 18.90 -7.03
C GLY A 11 -15.15 19.00 -8.24
N ALA A 12 -16.06 18.05 -8.41
CA ALA A 12 -17.05 18.06 -9.46
C ALA A 12 -18.03 19.23 -9.35
N ILE A 13 -18.53 19.52 -8.15
CA ILE A 13 -19.37 20.67 -7.90
C ILE A 13 -18.60 21.98 -8.20
N ALA A 14 -17.38 22.11 -7.69
CA ALA A 14 -16.55 23.28 -7.92
C ALA A 14 -16.31 23.53 -9.41
N ILE A 15 -15.93 22.51 -10.17
CA ILE A 15 -15.65 22.65 -11.60
C ILE A 15 -16.92 22.92 -12.42
N SER A 16 -18.05 22.32 -12.04
CA SER A 16 -19.34 22.56 -12.67
C SER A 16 -19.75 24.04 -12.59
N TYR A 17 -19.50 24.68 -11.44
CA TYR A 17 -19.81 26.11 -11.24
C TYR A 17 -18.79 27.04 -11.90
N VAL A 18 -17.49 26.71 -11.85
CA VAL A 18 -16.42 27.60 -12.30
C VAL A 18 -16.27 27.58 -13.82
N ASP A 19 -16.52 26.45 -14.45
CA ASP A 19 -16.31 26.23 -15.89
C ASP A 19 -17.63 26.04 -16.64
N ASP A 20 -18.76 26.23 -15.98
CA ASP A 20 -20.13 26.05 -16.51
C ASP A 20 -20.33 24.67 -17.16
N MET A 21 -19.70 23.65 -16.55
CA MET A 21 -19.69 22.28 -17.04
C MET A 21 -20.92 21.51 -16.52
N ASN A 22 -21.51 20.65 -17.35
CA ASN A 22 -22.55 19.74 -16.91
C ASN A 22 -22.05 18.88 -15.74
N ILE A 23 -22.89 18.68 -14.70
CA ILE A 23 -22.51 17.96 -13.48
C ILE A 23 -22.07 16.50 -13.77
N GLY A 24 -22.66 15.85 -14.78
CA GLY A 24 -22.25 14.51 -15.20
C GLY A 24 -20.82 14.49 -15.75
N ASP A 25 -20.50 15.45 -16.62
CA ASP A 25 -19.17 15.63 -17.19
C ASP A 25 -18.15 16.06 -16.14
N ALA A 26 -18.56 16.92 -15.20
CA ALA A 26 -17.76 17.35 -14.08
C ALA A 26 -17.41 16.18 -13.13
N LEU A 27 -18.35 15.31 -12.84
CA LEU A 27 -18.12 14.09 -12.04
C LEU A 27 -17.17 13.13 -12.76
N TRP A 28 -17.40 12.88 -14.05
CA TRP A 28 -16.55 12.05 -14.88
C TRP A 28 -15.12 12.57 -14.91
N TRP A 29 -14.95 13.83 -15.22
CA TRP A 29 -13.67 14.49 -15.25
C TRP A 29 -12.95 14.45 -13.89
N SER A 30 -13.65 14.77 -12.78
CA SER A 30 -13.09 14.74 -11.44
C SER A 30 -12.61 13.36 -11.03
N PHE A 31 -13.37 12.31 -11.38
CA PHE A 31 -12.99 10.94 -11.14
C PHE A 31 -11.73 10.56 -11.91
N LEU A 32 -11.69 10.82 -13.21
CA LEU A 32 -10.54 10.53 -14.07
C LEU A 32 -9.28 11.28 -13.65
N THR A 33 -9.44 12.52 -13.21
CA THR A 33 -8.32 13.36 -12.76
C THR A 33 -7.78 12.89 -11.43
N THR A 34 -8.65 12.58 -10.47
CA THR A 34 -8.25 12.07 -9.14
C THR A 34 -7.58 10.69 -9.22
N THR A 35 -8.04 9.85 -10.14
CA THR A 35 -7.44 8.51 -10.38
C THR A 35 -6.22 8.55 -11.29
N THR A 36 -5.81 9.72 -11.75
CA THR A 36 -4.66 9.93 -12.66
C THR A 36 -4.80 9.26 -14.04
N VAL A 37 -5.99 8.84 -14.44
CA VAL A 37 -6.26 8.24 -15.77
C VAL A 37 -6.20 9.30 -16.86
N GLY A 38 -6.97 10.42 -16.71
CA GLY A 38 -6.91 11.61 -17.54
C GLY A 38 -7.00 11.36 -19.03
N TYR A 39 -8.12 10.86 -19.55
CA TYR A 39 -8.29 10.63 -21.00
C TYR A 39 -8.14 11.91 -21.85
N GLY A 40 -8.37 13.08 -21.23
CA GLY A 40 -8.27 14.36 -21.95
C GLY A 40 -9.45 14.67 -22.89
N ASP A 41 -10.52 13.91 -22.77
CA ASP A 41 -11.77 14.10 -23.49
C ASP A 41 -12.51 15.37 -23.03
N ILE A 42 -12.44 15.65 -21.73
CA ILE A 42 -12.99 16.84 -21.09
C ILE A 42 -11.89 17.47 -20.23
N ALA A 43 -11.74 18.80 -20.31
CA ALA A 43 -10.77 19.53 -19.48
C ALA A 43 -11.28 20.95 -19.19
N PRO A 44 -10.96 21.51 -18.01
CA PRO A 44 -11.31 22.88 -17.67
C PRO A 44 -10.65 23.88 -18.62
N SER A 45 -11.43 24.84 -19.11
CA SER A 45 -10.97 25.86 -20.03
C SER A 45 -10.59 27.17 -19.32
N SER A 46 -11.27 27.50 -18.23
CA SER A 46 -11.08 28.72 -17.48
C SER A 46 -9.85 28.67 -16.55
N ILE A 47 -9.33 29.82 -16.17
CA ILE A 47 -8.24 29.94 -15.19
C ILE A 47 -8.70 29.38 -13.82
N GLY A 48 -9.93 29.69 -13.42
CA GLY A 48 -10.51 29.17 -12.17
C GLY A 48 -10.62 27.65 -12.18
N GLY A 49 -11.10 27.08 -13.29
CA GLY A 49 -11.19 25.62 -13.46
C GLY A 49 -9.82 24.95 -13.40
N ARG A 50 -8.78 25.56 -13.97
CA ARG A 50 -7.41 25.04 -13.87
C ARG A 50 -6.84 25.05 -12.45
N ILE A 51 -7.20 26.05 -11.64
CA ILE A 51 -6.80 26.08 -10.22
C ILE A 51 -7.48 24.94 -9.46
N VAL A 52 -8.79 24.74 -9.66
CA VAL A 52 -9.53 23.60 -9.09
C VAL A 52 -8.90 22.27 -9.53
N ALA A 53 -8.52 22.16 -10.80
CA ALA A 53 -7.84 20.98 -11.34
C ALA A 53 -6.54 20.67 -10.60
N VAL A 54 -5.68 21.66 -10.41
CA VAL A 54 -4.39 21.47 -9.69
C VAL A 54 -4.63 21.01 -8.26
N CYS A 55 -5.56 21.61 -7.55
CA CYS A 55 -5.90 21.18 -6.19
C CYS A 55 -6.40 19.72 -6.15
N LEU A 56 -7.27 19.35 -7.10
CA LEU A 56 -7.80 17.98 -7.18
C LEU A 56 -6.71 16.96 -7.51
N MET A 57 -5.79 17.31 -8.42
CA MET A 57 -4.64 16.47 -8.78
C MET A 57 -3.72 16.22 -7.59
N LEU A 58 -3.38 17.25 -6.80
CA LEU A 58 -2.52 17.11 -5.63
C LEU A 58 -3.16 16.19 -4.57
N ILE A 59 -4.46 16.35 -4.34
CA ILE A 59 -5.21 15.48 -3.42
C ILE A 59 -5.27 14.04 -3.95
N GLY A 60 -5.51 13.86 -5.25
CA GLY A 60 -5.55 12.56 -5.91
C GLY A 60 -4.22 11.79 -5.78
N ILE A 61 -3.09 12.45 -6.05
CA ILE A 61 -1.75 11.87 -5.89
C ILE A 61 -1.51 11.43 -4.44
N GLY A 62 -1.86 12.27 -3.47
CA GLY A 62 -1.74 11.95 -2.05
C GLY A 62 -2.56 10.72 -1.65
N PHE A 63 -3.78 10.62 -2.17
CA PHE A 63 -4.65 9.47 -1.92
C PHE A 63 -4.06 8.17 -2.50
N LEU A 64 -3.65 8.17 -3.75
CA LEU A 64 -3.08 6.99 -4.40
C LEU A 64 -1.79 6.55 -3.71
N SER A 65 -0.95 7.49 -3.30
CA SER A 65 0.27 7.20 -2.54
C SER A 65 -0.03 6.52 -1.20
N THR A 66 -1.04 6.98 -0.48
CA THR A 66 -1.48 6.39 0.79
C THR A 66 -2.05 4.97 0.57
N LEU A 67 -2.84 4.78 -0.49
CA LEU A 67 -3.41 3.48 -0.83
C LEU A 67 -2.30 2.45 -1.12
N THR A 68 -1.34 2.83 -1.97
CA THR A 68 -0.20 1.98 -2.32
C THR A 68 0.67 1.66 -1.10
N GLY A 69 0.91 2.65 -0.25
CA GLY A 69 1.68 2.48 0.99
C GLY A 69 1.02 1.49 1.95
N ASN A 70 -0.29 1.58 2.14
CA ASN A 70 -1.04 0.65 3.00
C ASN A 70 -1.01 -0.79 2.47
N ILE A 71 -1.18 -0.97 1.16
CA ILE A 71 -1.10 -2.29 0.52
C ILE A 71 0.30 -2.87 0.69
N SER A 72 1.34 -2.10 0.39
CA SER A 72 2.73 -2.51 0.55
C SER A 72 3.07 -2.89 2.00
N SER A 73 2.64 -2.08 2.97
CA SER A 73 2.83 -2.33 4.40
C SER A 73 2.20 -3.65 4.84
N TYR A 74 1.01 -3.98 4.32
CA TYR A 74 0.35 -5.25 4.62
C TYR A 74 1.18 -6.46 4.19
N PHE A 75 1.75 -6.43 2.98
CA PHE A 75 2.60 -7.52 2.49
C PHE A 75 3.92 -7.66 3.27
N ILE A 76 4.54 -6.52 3.62
CA ILE A 76 5.77 -6.51 4.42
C ILE A 76 5.49 -7.09 5.82
N PHE A 77 4.39 -6.67 6.47
CA PHE A 77 4.00 -7.17 7.78
C PHE A 77 3.75 -8.68 7.80
N GLN A 78 3.06 -9.21 6.79
CA GLN A 78 2.86 -10.66 6.63
C GLN A 78 4.19 -11.41 6.45
N GLY A 79 5.13 -10.83 5.73
CA GLY A 79 6.46 -11.41 5.55
C GLY A 79 7.26 -11.47 6.85
N HIS A 80 7.21 -10.42 7.66
CA HIS A 80 7.87 -10.37 8.97
C HIS A 80 7.28 -11.38 9.96
N LEU A 81 5.96 -11.45 10.08
CA LEU A 81 5.31 -12.44 10.97
C LEU A 81 5.71 -13.88 10.63
N LYS A 82 5.76 -14.19 9.33
CA LYS A 82 6.16 -15.53 8.90
C LYS A 82 7.62 -15.83 9.24
N LYS A 83 8.50 -14.82 9.14
CA LYS A 83 9.92 -14.96 9.47
C LYS A 83 10.13 -15.13 10.97
N GLU A 84 9.51 -14.30 11.80
CA GLU A 84 9.58 -14.41 13.27
C GLU A 84 9.08 -15.77 13.77
N THR A 85 7.92 -16.22 13.29
CA THR A 85 7.39 -17.54 13.66
C THR A 85 8.33 -18.68 13.27
N TYR A 86 8.99 -18.57 12.11
CA TYR A 86 9.95 -19.58 11.66
C TYR A 86 11.20 -19.59 12.52
N GLU A 87 11.75 -18.43 12.86
CA GLU A 87 12.91 -18.30 13.76
C GLU A 87 12.60 -18.80 15.16
N GLU A 88 11.45 -18.46 15.73
CA GLU A 88 11.01 -18.97 17.05
C GLU A 88 10.86 -20.50 17.06
N THR A 89 10.28 -21.07 16.01
CA THR A 89 10.14 -22.54 15.89
C THR A 89 11.50 -23.23 15.86
N ILE A 90 12.47 -22.69 15.10
CA ILE A 90 13.83 -23.23 15.03
C ILE A 90 14.54 -23.12 16.39
N ILE A 91 14.45 -21.98 17.06
CA ILE A 91 15.06 -21.76 18.36
C ILE A 91 14.48 -22.74 19.38
N HIS A 92 13.16 -22.94 19.38
CA HIS A 92 12.49 -23.88 20.28
C HIS A 92 12.93 -25.34 20.00
N ASP A 93 13.05 -25.72 18.72
CA ASP A 93 13.53 -27.07 18.34
C ASP A 93 14.98 -27.32 18.80
N ILE A 94 15.84 -26.31 18.64
CA ILE A 94 17.22 -26.36 19.12
C ILE A 94 17.28 -26.44 20.64
N GLN A 95 16.48 -25.66 21.37
CA GLN A 95 16.43 -25.70 22.83
C GLN A 95 15.94 -27.07 23.32
N HIS A 96 14.91 -27.63 22.72
CA HIS A 96 14.40 -28.96 23.07
C HIS A 96 15.46 -30.05 22.87
N LYS A 97 16.23 -29.98 21.78
CA LYS A 97 17.33 -30.91 21.54
C LYS A 97 18.49 -30.73 22.49
N LEU A 98 18.76 -29.54 22.98
CA LEU A 98 19.80 -29.26 23.99
C LEU A 98 19.40 -29.74 25.37
N ASP A 99 18.12 -29.63 25.75
CA ASP A 99 17.59 -30.13 27.02
C ASP A 99 17.63 -31.65 27.10
N HIS A 100 17.58 -32.34 25.95
CA HIS A 100 17.66 -33.80 25.85
C HIS A 100 18.97 -34.22 25.17
N PHE A 101 20.09 -33.64 25.60
CA PHE A 101 21.40 -33.82 24.97
C PHE A 101 21.86 -35.29 24.93
N ASP A 102 21.41 -36.12 25.85
CA ASP A 102 21.74 -37.54 25.90
C ASP A 102 21.14 -38.37 24.74
N GLU A 103 20.15 -37.80 24.01
CA GLU A 103 19.48 -38.42 22.89
C GLU A 103 19.93 -37.83 21.52
N VAL A 104 20.81 -36.80 21.55
CA VAL A 104 21.27 -36.10 20.32
C VAL A 104 22.25 -36.94 19.54
N THR A 105 21.93 -37.24 18.30
CA THR A 105 22.77 -37.98 17.34
C THR A 105 23.75 -37.05 16.62
N ALA A 106 24.82 -37.62 16.08
CA ALA A 106 25.81 -36.87 15.25
C ALA A 106 25.14 -36.14 14.05
N ASP A 107 24.11 -36.72 13.47
CA ASP A 107 23.33 -36.12 12.38
C ASP A 107 22.51 -34.90 12.84
N ASP A 108 22.02 -34.90 14.09
CA ASP A 108 21.34 -33.75 14.66
C ASP A 108 22.29 -32.56 14.82
N ILE A 109 23.52 -32.81 15.27
CA ILE A 109 24.54 -31.76 15.43
C ILE A 109 24.89 -31.13 14.07
N LEU A 110 25.02 -31.94 13.03
CA LEU A 110 25.28 -31.44 11.67
C LEU A 110 24.10 -30.60 11.15
N SER A 111 22.87 -31.04 11.37
CA SER A 111 21.67 -30.30 10.97
C SER A 111 21.54 -28.96 11.73
N MET A 112 21.79 -28.93 13.01
CA MET A 112 21.81 -27.72 13.84
C MET A 112 22.86 -26.72 13.34
N ASN A 113 24.07 -27.19 13.03
CA ASN A 113 25.13 -26.34 12.49
C ASN A 113 24.75 -25.73 11.13
N ALA A 114 24.15 -26.51 10.24
CA ALA A 114 23.67 -26.03 8.94
C ALA A 114 22.59 -24.94 9.11
N ILE A 115 21.64 -25.12 10.02
CA ILE A 115 20.59 -24.16 10.33
C ILE A 115 21.18 -22.86 10.89
N LEU A 116 22.10 -22.95 11.86
CA LEU A 116 22.76 -21.78 12.44
C LEU A 116 23.58 -20.98 11.44
N LEU A 117 24.21 -21.65 10.48
CA LEU A 117 24.93 -21.00 9.39
C LEU A 117 23.98 -20.31 8.41
N ALA A 118 22.80 -20.85 8.17
CA ALA A 118 21.77 -20.25 7.32
C ALA A 118 21.16 -18.99 7.96
N LEU A 119 21.00 -18.98 9.28
CA LEU A 119 20.48 -17.80 10.02
C LEU A 119 21.50 -16.67 10.12
N LYS A 120 22.79 -16.95 9.97
CA LYS A 120 23.87 -15.94 10.04
C LYS A 120 24.00 -15.10 8.76
N ASN A 121 23.53 -15.59 7.60
CA ASN A 121 23.57 -14.89 6.31
C ASN A 121 22.26 -14.15 6.03
#